data_c984c458cd01efb1a18947e7afede8c2
#
_entry.id   c984c458cd01efb1a18947e7afede8c2
#
_cell.length_a   1.000
_cell.length_b   1.000
_cell.length_c   1.000
_cell.angle_alpha   90.00
_cell.angle_beta   90.00
_cell.angle_gamma   90.00
#
_symmetry.space_group_name_H-M   'P 1'
#
loop_
_entity.id
_entity.type
_entity.pdbx_description
1 polymer ?
#
loop_
_entity_poly.entity_id
_entity_poly.type
_entity_poly.pdbx_seq_one_letter_code
_entity_poly.pdbx_strand_id
1 'polypeptide(L)'
;MEVSLSIDDETCIRCGRCVRVCPSVIFTQAAPKRPVGVQHPNTCIVCGHCVAACPTGSVRHGDFPEGKVHPVDRGGLPSPEQMLALCRSRRSNRAFTSFPVPERALGMIVEAAHRAPTASNLQQ
;
A
#
# COMPACT_ATOMS: atom_id res chain seq x y z
N MET A 1 8.85 10.50 14.78
CA MET A 1 7.38 10.33 14.90
C MET A 1 7.13 8.98 15.55
N GLU A 2 6.30 8.94 16.57
CA GLU A 2 5.95 7.67 17.21
C GLU A 2 4.83 7.01 16.39
N VAL A 3 5.14 5.85 15.80
CA VAL A 3 4.16 5.11 14.99
C VAL A 3 3.28 4.29 15.93
N SER A 4 1.99 4.58 15.94
CA SER A 4 1.00 3.76 16.66
C SER A 4 0.71 2.50 15.85
N LEU A 5 1.17 1.35 16.35
CA LEU A 5 1.03 0.05 15.70
C LEU A 5 0.70 -1.03 16.73
N SER A 6 -0.39 -1.76 16.51
CA SER A 6 -0.80 -2.86 17.39
C SER A 6 -1.51 -3.97 16.63
N ILE A 7 -1.66 -5.11 17.29
CA ILE A 7 -2.47 -6.24 16.82
C ILE A 7 -3.71 -6.35 17.71
N ASP A 8 -4.86 -6.41 17.10
CA ASP A 8 -6.11 -6.73 17.77
C ASP A 8 -6.22 -8.25 17.95
N ASP A 9 -5.96 -8.72 19.16
CA ASP A 9 -5.89 -10.16 19.48
C ASP A 9 -7.24 -10.87 19.37
N GLU A 10 -8.35 -10.14 19.49
CA GLU A 10 -9.71 -10.71 19.41
C GLU A 10 -10.05 -11.11 17.96
N THR A 11 -9.61 -10.30 16.99
CA THR A 11 -9.87 -10.55 15.56
C THR A 11 -8.71 -11.25 14.85
N CYS A 12 -7.54 -11.34 15.48
CA CYS A 12 -6.34 -11.91 14.90
C CYS A 12 -6.40 -13.43 14.77
N ILE A 13 -6.43 -13.94 13.54
CA ILE A 13 -6.39 -15.40 13.26
C ILE A 13 -4.97 -15.99 13.28
N ARG A 14 -3.97 -15.24 13.67
CA ARG A 14 -2.57 -15.68 13.85
C ARG A 14 -1.95 -16.31 12.61
N CYS A 15 -2.31 -15.82 11.42
CA CYS A 15 -1.87 -16.38 10.13
C CYS A 15 -0.41 -16.01 9.75
N GLY A 16 0.23 -15.07 10.46
CA GLY A 16 1.60 -14.63 10.24
C GLY A 16 1.86 -13.85 8.94
N ARG A 17 0.81 -13.41 8.22
CA ARG A 17 1.01 -12.62 6.98
C ARG A 17 1.75 -11.32 7.24
N CYS A 18 1.38 -10.58 8.28
CA CYS A 18 2.06 -9.33 8.66
C CYS A 18 3.55 -9.54 8.97
N VAL A 19 3.91 -10.68 9.57
CA VAL A 19 5.32 -11.04 9.81
C VAL A 19 6.08 -11.21 8.49
N ARG A 20 5.49 -11.89 7.51
CA ARG A 20 6.14 -12.20 6.22
C ARG A 20 6.29 -11.00 5.30
N VAL A 21 5.39 -10.02 5.37
CA VAL A 21 5.36 -8.89 4.41
C VAL A 21 6.07 -7.64 4.94
N CYS A 22 6.43 -7.60 6.22
CA CYS A 22 7.03 -6.41 6.81
C CYS A 22 8.52 -6.28 6.45
N PRO A 23 8.94 -5.30 5.65
CA PRO A 23 10.34 -5.13 5.27
C PRO A 23 11.22 -4.70 6.45
N SER A 24 10.64 -4.04 7.47
CA SER A 24 11.34 -3.61 8.68
C SER A 24 11.33 -4.65 9.81
N VAL A 25 10.77 -5.85 9.55
CA VAL A 25 10.74 -6.98 10.49
C VAL A 25 10.19 -6.61 11.89
N ILE A 26 9.16 -5.77 11.92
CA ILE A 26 8.55 -5.25 13.16
C ILE A 26 7.68 -6.32 13.85
N PHE A 27 7.11 -7.24 13.10
CA PHE A 27 6.24 -8.27 13.64
C PHE A 27 7.01 -9.56 13.92
N THR A 28 6.71 -10.18 15.04
CA THR A 28 7.32 -11.47 15.46
C THR A 28 6.24 -12.49 15.77
N GLN A 29 6.55 -13.74 15.52
CA GLN A 29 5.68 -14.87 15.86
C GLN A 29 6.58 -16.08 16.20
N ALA A 30 6.52 -16.59 17.43
CA ALA A 30 7.41 -17.63 17.91
C ALA A 30 7.25 -18.97 17.16
N ALA A 31 6.05 -19.28 16.70
CA ALA A 31 5.72 -20.44 15.88
C ALA A 31 4.40 -20.20 15.13
N PRO A 32 4.09 -20.98 14.08
CA PRO A 32 2.80 -20.90 13.39
C PRO A 32 1.60 -20.96 14.37
N LYS A 33 0.60 -20.11 14.15
CA LYS A 33 -0.61 -19.97 14.99
C LYS A 33 -0.37 -19.46 16.42
N ARG A 34 0.83 -19.05 16.79
CA ARG A 34 1.08 -18.34 18.05
C ARG A 34 0.73 -16.86 17.90
N PRO A 35 0.53 -16.14 19.02
CA PRO A 35 0.30 -14.69 18.99
C PRO A 35 1.38 -13.95 18.20
N VAL A 36 0.99 -12.89 17.53
CA VAL A 36 1.88 -12.00 16.80
C VAL A 36 2.24 -10.83 17.72
N GLY A 37 3.51 -10.64 17.97
CA GLY A 37 4.03 -9.49 18.73
C GLY A 37 4.47 -8.35 17.81
N VAL A 38 4.53 -7.15 18.37
CA VAL A 38 5.09 -5.96 17.71
C VAL A 38 6.37 -5.57 18.43
N GLN A 39 7.47 -5.41 17.70
CA GLN A 39 8.77 -4.99 18.20
C GLN A 39 9.28 -3.79 17.41
N HIS A 40 9.92 -2.84 18.08
CA HIS A 40 10.55 -1.67 17.46
C HIS A 40 9.65 -0.91 16.46
N PRO A 41 8.41 -0.50 16.83
CA PRO A 41 7.48 0.17 15.93
C PRO A 41 8.04 1.48 15.34
N ASN A 42 9.02 2.09 15.99
CA ASN A 42 9.73 3.29 15.54
C ASN A 42 10.59 3.09 14.28
N THR A 43 10.86 1.84 13.88
CA THR A 43 11.54 1.52 12.60
C THR A 43 10.57 1.36 11.43
N CYS A 44 9.28 1.61 11.65
CA CYS A 44 8.26 1.52 10.62
C CYS A 44 8.46 2.56 9.51
N ILE A 45 8.51 2.11 8.27
CA ILE A 45 8.57 2.97 7.08
C ILE A 45 7.19 3.37 6.53
N VAL A 46 6.14 3.13 7.26
CA VAL A 46 4.75 3.49 6.94
C VAL A 46 4.30 2.99 5.55
N CYS A 47 4.73 1.80 5.14
CA CYS A 47 4.42 1.26 3.80
C CYS A 47 3.04 0.59 3.68
N GLY A 48 2.34 0.34 4.77
CA GLY A 48 0.99 -0.24 4.79
C GLY A 48 0.88 -1.73 4.42
N HIS A 49 1.96 -2.44 4.08
CA HIS A 49 1.90 -3.85 3.66
C HIS A 49 1.23 -4.75 4.69
N CYS A 50 1.51 -4.55 5.98
CA CYS A 50 0.93 -5.35 7.06
C CYS A 50 -0.59 -5.16 7.18
N VAL A 51 -1.08 -3.94 7.00
CA VAL A 51 -2.52 -3.62 7.00
C VAL A 51 -3.19 -4.25 5.77
N ALA A 52 -2.63 -4.04 4.57
CA ALA A 52 -3.17 -4.57 3.32
C ALA A 52 -3.18 -6.10 3.26
N ALA A 53 -2.21 -6.78 3.89
CA ALA A 53 -2.11 -8.24 3.90
C ALA A 53 -2.98 -8.90 4.96
N CYS A 54 -3.52 -8.15 5.92
CA CYS A 54 -4.30 -8.70 7.02
C CYS A 54 -5.73 -9.05 6.59
N PRO A 55 -6.13 -10.34 6.56
CA PRO A 55 -7.44 -10.72 6.06
C PRO A 55 -8.59 -10.37 7.01
N THR A 56 -8.29 -10.10 8.27
CA THR A 56 -9.27 -9.77 9.32
C THR A 56 -9.21 -8.32 9.78
N GLY A 57 -8.32 -7.49 9.19
CA GLY A 57 -8.13 -6.12 9.62
C GLY A 57 -7.55 -5.96 11.04
N SER A 58 -6.99 -7.02 11.62
CA SER A 58 -6.48 -7.00 13.02
C SER A 58 -5.21 -6.17 13.21
N VAL A 59 -4.53 -5.75 12.14
CA VAL A 59 -3.38 -4.85 12.24
C VAL A 59 -3.92 -3.42 12.33
N ARG A 60 -3.75 -2.78 13.48
CA ARG A 60 -4.12 -1.38 13.72
C ARG A 60 -2.89 -0.50 13.53
N HIS A 61 -2.99 0.49 12.67
CA HIS A 61 -1.88 1.41 12.35
C HIS A 61 -2.40 2.84 12.28
N GLY A 62 -1.79 3.76 13.03
CA GLY A 62 -2.26 5.14 13.14
C GLY A 62 -2.34 5.89 11.80
N ASP A 63 -1.39 5.64 10.89
CA ASP A 63 -1.38 6.28 9.56
C ASP A 63 -2.37 5.65 8.57
N PHE A 64 -2.88 4.44 8.87
CA PHE A 64 -3.86 3.72 8.05
C PHE A 64 -5.13 3.41 8.86
N PRO A 65 -5.88 4.43 9.32
CA PRO A 65 -7.16 4.20 9.97
C PRO A 65 -8.14 3.51 9.00
N GLU A 66 -9.14 2.83 9.54
CA GLU A 66 -10.09 2.01 8.77
C GLU A 66 -10.71 2.76 7.58
N GLY A 67 -11.04 4.04 7.75
CA GLY A 67 -11.59 4.88 6.68
C GLY A 67 -10.62 5.20 5.51
N LYS A 68 -9.31 4.91 5.65
CA LYS A 68 -8.30 5.06 4.60
C LYS A 68 -7.95 3.75 3.90
N VAL A 69 -8.45 2.62 4.41
CA VAL A 69 -8.15 1.29 3.86
C VAL A 69 -9.31 0.84 2.98
N HIS A 70 -9.07 0.77 1.69
CA HIS A 70 -10.09 0.38 0.72
C HIS A 70 -9.69 -0.94 0.03
N PRO A 71 -10.63 -1.87 -0.18
CA PRO A 71 -10.37 -3.06 -0.96
C PRO A 71 -10.06 -2.68 -2.41
N VAL A 72 -9.12 -3.41 -3.02
CA VAL A 72 -8.83 -3.25 -4.45
C VAL A 72 -9.96 -3.91 -5.25
N ASP A 73 -10.65 -3.12 -6.08
CA ASP A 73 -11.56 -3.66 -7.10
C ASP A 73 -10.73 -4.34 -8.21
N ARG A 74 -10.62 -5.65 -8.11
CA ARG A 74 -9.87 -6.45 -9.09
C ARG A 74 -10.56 -6.51 -10.45
N GLY A 75 -11.89 -6.33 -10.50
CA GLY A 75 -12.65 -6.27 -11.75
C GLY A 75 -12.37 -5.02 -12.56
N GLY A 76 -12.01 -3.92 -11.88
CA GLY A 76 -11.63 -2.64 -12.51
C GLY A 76 -10.17 -2.57 -12.99
N LEU A 77 -9.35 -3.61 -12.72
CA LEU A 77 -7.95 -3.61 -13.18
C LEU A 77 -7.87 -3.97 -14.67
N PRO A 78 -6.96 -3.32 -15.44
CA PRO A 78 -6.74 -3.67 -16.83
C PRO A 78 -6.20 -5.11 -16.97
N SER A 79 -6.62 -5.81 -18.05
CA SER A 79 -6.02 -7.10 -18.38
C SER A 79 -4.54 -6.92 -18.80
N PRO A 80 -3.73 -7.99 -18.77
CA PRO A 80 -2.35 -7.95 -19.29
C PRO A 80 -2.29 -7.43 -20.74
N GLU A 81 -3.26 -7.80 -21.58
CA GLU A 81 -3.34 -7.39 -22.98
C GLU A 81 -3.66 -5.89 -23.10
N GLN A 82 -4.57 -5.37 -22.27
CA GLN A 82 -4.90 -3.94 -22.21
C GLN A 82 -3.69 -3.13 -21.75
N MET A 83 -2.98 -3.59 -20.72
CA MET A 83 -1.76 -2.95 -20.25
C MET A 83 -0.67 -2.95 -21.32
N LEU A 84 -0.48 -4.07 -22.02
CA LEU A 84 0.48 -4.18 -23.11
C LEU A 84 0.12 -3.29 -24.30
N ALA A 85 -1.17 -3.16 -24.64
CA ALA A 85 -1.65 -2.27 -25.68
C ALA A 85 -1.35 -0.80 -25.32
N LEU A 86 -1.57 -0.39 -24.06
CA LEU A 86 -1.20 0.93 -23.57
C LEU A 86 0.30 1.19 -23.72
N CYS A 87 1.14 0.26 -23.30
CA CYS A 87 2.60 0.38 -23.43
C CYS A 87 3.03 0.50 -24.90
N ARG A 88 2.44 -0.27 -25.81
CA ARG A 88 2.73 -0.25 -27.26
C ARG A 88 2.25 1.02 -27.94
N SER A 89 1.15 1.63 -27.48
CA SER A 89 0.59 2.85 -28.06
C SER A 89 1.37 4.11 -27.69
N ARG A 90 2.12 4.07 -26.59
CA ARG A 90 2.84 5.24 -26.07
C ARG A 90 3.93 5.73 -27.04
N ARG A 91 3.94 7.05 -27.29
CA ARG A 91 4.97 7.73 -28.10
C ARG A 91 5.45 8.99 -27.38
N SER A 92 6.69 9.37 -27.62
CA SER A 92 7.24 10.67 -27.17
C SER A 92 6.76 11.79 -28.10
N ASN A 93 5.47 12.14 -27.97
CA ASN A 93 4.93 13.27 -28.72
C ASN A 93 5.21 14.57 -27.98
N ARG A 94 5.69 15.57 -28.73
CA ARG A 94 6.01 16.92 -28.21
C ARG A 94 5.23 18.02 -28.93
N ALA A 95 4.22 17.66 -29.71
CA ALA A 95 3.28 18.60 -30.31
C ALA A 95 2.24 19.02 -29.26
N PHE A 96 2.61 20.01 -28.46
CA PHE A 96 1.73 20.55 -27.42
C PHE A 96 0.72 21.53 -28.03
N THR A 97 -0.46 21.58 -27.44
CA THR A 97 -1.49 22.55 -27.76
C THR A 97 -1.54 23.66 -26.71
N SER A 98 -2.22 24.76 -27.04
CA SER A 98 -2.47 25.85 -26.08
C SER A 98 -3.64 25.57 -25.12
N PHE A 99 -4.34 24.45 -25.28
CA PHE A 99 -5.46 24.11 -24.40
C PHE A 99 -4.94 23.75 -22.99
N PRO A 100 -5.54 24.32 -21.94
CA PRO A 100 -5.14 23.99 -20.57
C PRO A 100 -5.50 22.52 -20.27
N VAL A 101 -4.64 21.86 -19.49
CA VAL A 101 -4.95 20.52 -18.98
C VAL A 101 -6.02 20.64 -17.90
N PRO A 102 -7.13 19.89 -17.98
CA PRO A 102 -8.16 19.92 -16.96
C PRO A 102 -7.60 19.56 -15.57
N GLU A 103 -8.02 20.28 -14.54
CA GLU A 103 -7.55 20.09 -13.15
C GLU A 103 -7.74 18.63 -12.69
N ARG A 104 -8.86 17.99 -13.04
CA ARG A 104 -9.11 16.58 -12.76
C ARG A 104 -8.00 15.68 -13.33
N ALA A 105 -7.53 15.94 -14.55
CA ALA A 105 -6.47 15.15 -15.17
C ALA A 105 -5.13 15.34 -14.47
N LEU A 106 -4.83 16.58 -14.07
CA LEU A 106 -3.64 16.88 -13.26
C LEU A 106 -3.69 16.14 -11.92
N GLY A 107 -4.82 16.16 -11.23
CA GLY A 107 -5.02 15.43 -9.98
C GLY A 107 -4.78 13.92 -10.13
N MET A 108 -5.31 13.31 -11.21
CA MET A 108 -5.09 11.88 -11.49
C MET A 108 -3.61 11.55 -11.76
N ILE A 109 -2.89 12.43 -12.45
CA ILE A 109 -1.44 12.25 -12.72
C ILE A 109 -0.64 12.31 -11.41
N VAL A 110 -0.93 13.30 -10.56
CA VAL A 110 -0.27 13.45 -9.25
C VAL A 110 -0.58 12.25 -8.37
N GLU A 111 -1.83 11.78 -8.31
CA GLU A 111 -2.19 10.60 -7.54
C GLU A 111 -1.47 9.35 -8.06
N ALA A 112 -1.42 9.15 -9.37
CA ALA A 112 -0.72 8.00 -9.96
C ALA A 112 0.79 8.03 -9.62
N ALA A 113 1.41 9.20 -9.67
CA ALA A 113 2.81 9.37 -9.28
C ALA A 113 3.03 9.07 -7.79
N HIS A 114 2.13 9.54 -6.92
CA HIS A 114 2.19 9.29 -5.48
C HIS A 114 2.01 7.81 -5.12
N ARG A 115 1.32 7.02 -5.97
CA ARG A 115 1.15 5.56 -5.77
C ARG A 115 2.37 4.75 -6.21
N ALA A 116 3.37 5.37 -6.84
CA ALA A 116 4.57 4.66 -7.25
C ALA A 116 5.37 4.18 -6.03
N PRO A 117 5.91 2.94 -6.05
CA PRO A 117 6.81 2.47 -5.01
C PRO A 117 8.08 3.33 -4.95
N THR A 118 8.46 3.73 -3.73
CA THR A 118 9.69 4.48 -3.48
C THR A 118 10.59 3.77 -2.48
N ALA A 119 11.89 4.06 -2.48
CA ALA A 119 12.83 3.50 -1.50
C ALA A 119 12.37 3.86 -0.08
N SER A 120 12.27 2.86 0.80
CA SER A 120 11.79 3.02 2.18
C SER A 120 10.45 3.78 2.31
N ASN A 121 9.62 3.77 1.26
CA ASN A 121 8.34 4.48 1.19
C ASN A 121 8.46 5.99 1.47
N LEU A 122 9.55 6.62 1.03
CA LEU A 122 9.80 8.06 1.31
C LEU A 122 8.79 9.00 0.63
N GLN A 123 8.19 8.59 -0.49
CA GLN A 123 7.13 9.35 -1.18
C GLN A 123 7.54 10.80 -1.52
N GLN A 124 8.80 10.98 -1.98
CA GLN A 124 9.36 12.29 -2.36
C GLN A 124 8.89 12.76 -3.72
#